data_b578154076f1101aa96a6ce97fdd33b2
#
_entry.id   b578154076f1101aa96a6ce97fdd33b2
#
_cell.length_a   1.000
_cell.length_b   1.000
_cell.length_c   1.000
_cell.angle_alpha   90.00
_cell.angle_beta   90.00
_cell.angle_gamma   90.00
#
_symmetry.space_group_name_H-M   'P 1'
#
loop_
_entity.id
_entity.type
_entity.pdbx_description
1 polymer ?
#
loop_
_entity_poly.entity_id
_entity_poly.type
_entity_poly.pdbx_seq_one_letter_code
_entity_poly.pdbx_strand_id
1 'polypeptide(L)'
;MQLVFPRYCLRRMIERQVSVDEVRNVLDTGELIERYAADEPPRYLMLGWSGSRPSHVIAEDDPVSGETTVVTAYEPEHKLWKAGFKERKGVRK
;
A
#
# COMPACT_ATOMS: atom_id res chain seq x y z
N MET A 1 -7.79 -9.16 -11.09
CA MET A 1 -6.92 -9.29 -9.91
C MET A 1 -7.76 -9.70 -8.73
N GLN A 2 -7.39 -10.78 -8.08
CA GLN A 2 -8.14 -11.26 -6.92
C GLN A 2 -7.44 -10.82 -5.65
N LEU A 3 -8.12 -9.99 -4.87
CA LEU A 3 -7.54 -9.43 -3.65
C LEU A 3 -7.95 -10.23 -2.43
N VAL A 4 -7.00 -10.44 -1.54
CA VAL A 4 -7.24 -11.08 -0.25
C VAL A 4 -6.95 -10.05 0.83
N PHE A 5 -7.92 -9.83 1.73
CA PHE A 5 -7.80 -8.87 2.82
C PHE A 5 -7.83 -9.63 4.15
N PRO A 6 -6.67 -9.88 4.76
CA PRO A 6 -6.67 -10.50 6.08
C PRO A 6 -7.47 -9.64 7.08
N ARG A 7 -8.03 -10.30 8.07
CA ARG A 7 -8.88 -9.61 9.05
C ARG A 7 -8.16 -8.45 9.72
N TYR A 8 -6.90 -8.65 10.08
CA TYR A 8 -6.12 -7.60 10.72
C TYR A 8 -6.01 -6.38 9.81
N CYS A 9 -5.78 -6.62 8.52
CA CYS A 9 -5.67 -5.52 7.56
C CYS A 9 -6.98 -4.76 7.44
N LEU A 10 -8.12 -5.50 7.34
CA LEU A 10 -9.43 -4.85 7.26
C LEU A 10 -9.70 -3.99 8.47
N ARG A 11 -9.35 -4.49 9.66
CA ARG A 11 -9.57 -3.73 10.89
C ARG A 11 -8.79 -2.42 10.88
N ARG A 12 -7.52 -2.48 10.47
CA ARG A 12 -6.70 -1.29 10.41
C ARG A 12 -7.22 -0.31 9.37
N MET A 13 -7.70 -0.83 8.23
CA MET A 13 -8.27 0.02 7.20
C MET A 13 -9.48 0.78 7.71
N ILE A 14 -10.35 0.11 8.48
CA ILE A 14 -11.51 0.77 9.07
C ILE A 14 -11.06 1.89 10.00
N GLU A 15 -10.09 1.60 10.86
CA GLU A 15 -9.57 2.59 11.81
C GLU A 15 -8.98 3.80 11.09
N ARG A 16 -8.37 3.57 9.93
CA ARG A 16 -7.70 4.60 9.15
C ARG A 16 -8.59 5.22 8.09
N GLN A 17 -9.83 4.75 7.98
CA GLN A 17 -10.79 5.25 6.99
C GLN A 17 -10.30 5.07 5.56
N VAL A 18 -9.68 3.93 5.28
CA VAL A 18 -9.28 3.54 3.94
C VAL A 18 -10.22 2.43 3.49
N SER A 19 -10.88 2.62 2.36
CA SER A 19 -11.87 1.66 1.87
C SER A 19 -11.25 0.60 0.98
N VAL A 20 -11.96 -0.51 0.82
CA VAL A 20 -11.55 -1.56 -0.10
C VAL A 20 -11.46 -1.01 -1.52
N ASP A 21 -12.41 -0.15 -1.90
CA ASP A 21 -12.40 0.44 -3.23
C ASP A 21 -11.17 1.30 -3.46
N GLU A 22 -10.75 2.06 -2.45
CA GLU A 22 -9.53 2.85 -2.55
C GLU A 22 -8.32 1.96 -2.77
N VAL A 23 -8.23 0.85 -2.02
CA VAL A 23 -7.11 -0.08 -2.15
C VAL A 23 -7.10 -0.70 -3.54
N ARG A 24 -8.25 -1.12 -4.02
CA ARG A 24 -8.35 -1.72 -5.35
C ARG A 24 -7.91 -0.72 -6.42
N ASN A 25 -8.34 0.53 -6.29
CA ASN A 25 -7.95 1.57 -7.24
C ASN A 25 -6.44 1.80 -7.24
N VAL A 26 -5.82 1.82 -6.05
CA VAL A 26 -4.37 2.02 -5.94
C VAL A 26 -3.64 0.87 -6.64
N LEU A 27 -4.07 -0.36 -6.42
CA LEU A 27 -3.40 -1.51 -7.02
C LEU A 27 -3.62 -1.59 -8.52
N ASP A 28 -4.77 -1.10 -9.02
CA ASP A 28 -5.07 -1.13 -10.45
C ASP A 28 -4.37 0.00 -11.21
N THR A 29 -4.33 1.20 -10.64
CA THR A 29 -3.91 2.37 -11.40
C THR A 29 -2.79 3.17 -10.74
N GLY A 30 -2.33 2.75 -9.58
CA GLY A 30 -1.33 3.49 -8.84
C GLY A 30 0.07 3.30 -9.37
N GLU A 31 1.02 3.88 -8.67
CA GLU A 31 2.41 3.88 -9.05
C GLU A 31 3.22 3.01 -8.08
N LEU A 32 4.08 2.16 -8.63
CA LEU A 32 4.98 1.35 -7.80
C LEU A 32 6.07 2.26 -7.24
N ILE A 33 6.17 2.32 -5.91
CA ILE A 33 7.14 3.18 -5.23
C ILE A 33 8.37 2.40 -4.83
N GLU A 34 8.18 1.19 -4.30
CA GLU A 34 9.31 0.44 -3.76
C GLU A 34 9.01 -1.05 -3.75
N ARG A 35 10.05 -1.85 -3.92
CA ARG A 35 9.95 -3.30 -3.80
C ARG A 35 10.78 -3.74 -2.61
N TYR A 36 10.20 -4.61 -1.78
CA TYR A 36 10.89 -5.18 -0.63
C TYR A 36 11.24 -6.62 -0.95
N ALA A 37 12.23 -6.78 -1.83
CA ALA A 37 12.56 -8.09 -2.38
C ALA A 37 13.11 -9.06 -1.36
N ALA A 38 13.69 -8.55 -0.27
CA ALA A 38 14.24 -9.40 0.78
C ALA A 38 13.19 -10.01 1.69
N ASP A 39 11.95 -9.50 1.64
CA ASP A 39 10.87 -10.06 2.45
C ASP A 39 10.44 -11.41 1.90
N GLU A 40 9.89 -12.26 2.76
CA GLU A 40 9.43 -13.59 2.38
C GLU A 40 7.96 -13.73 2.76
N PRO A 41 7.03 -13.63 1.80
CA PRO A 41 7.26 -13.41 0.37
C PRO A 41 7.59 -11.96 0.06
N PRO A 42 8.13 -11.67 -1.12
CA PRO A 42 8.45 -10.30 -1.50
C PRO A 42 7.21 -9.42 -1.51
N ARG A 43 7.38 -8.18 -1.09
CA ARG A 43 6.30 -7.21 -1.00
C ARG A 43 6.60 -5.99 -1.84
N TYR A 44 5.59 -5.16 -2.06
CA TYR A 44 5.78 -3.92 -2.78
C TYR A 44 4.84 -2.86 -2.25
N LEU A 45 5.24 -1.61 -2.45
CA LEU A 45 4.50 -0.44 -2.00
C LEU A 45 3.98 0.31 -3.21
N MET A 46 2.67 0.55 -3.23
CA MET A 46 2.02 1.31 -4.30
C MET A 46 1.48 2.62 -3.73
N LEU A 47 1.47 3.65 -4.56
CA LEU A 47 0.89 4.95 -4.23
C LEU A 47 -0.25 5.23 -5.18
N GLY A 48 -1.38 5.64 -4.66
CA GLY A 48 -2.50 6.11 -5.46
C GLY A 48 -3.15 7.32 -4.82
N TRP A 49 -4.10 7.90 -5.52
CA TRP A 49 -4.73 9.14 -5.08
C TRP A 49 -6.24 9.03 -5.20
N SER A 50 -6.94 9.55 -4.20
CA SER A 50 -8.38 9.75 -4.23
C SER A 50 -8.59 11.26 -4.11
N GLY A 51 -8.74 11.93 -5.26
CA GLY A 51 -8.67 13.38 -5.27
C GLY A 51 -7.29 13.83 -4.83
N SER A 52 -7.21 14.63 -3.78
CA SER A 52 -5.93 15.09 -3.24
C SER A 52 -5.43 14.24 -2.09
N ARG A 53 -6.14 13.16 -1.77
CA ARG A 53 -5.76 12.28 -0.67
C ARG A 53 -4.88 11.14 -1.16
N PRO A 54 -3.63 11.06 -0.70
CA PRO A 54 -2.76 9.95 -1.09
C PRO A 54 -3.06 8.70 -0.28
N SER A 55 -2.80 7.54 -0.87
CA SER A 55 -2.93 6.27 -0.17
C SER A 55 -1.74 5.40 -0.53
N HIS A 56 -1.14 4.79 0.49
CA HIS A 56 -0.11 3.78 0.32
C HIS A 56 -0.72 2.41 0.57
N VAL A 57 -0.39 1.46 -0.29
CA VAL A 57 -0.82 0.08 -0.14
C VAL A 57 0.41 -0.82 -0.25
N ILE A 58 0.63 -1.67 0.74
CA ILE A 58 1.67 -2.69 0.69
C ILE A 58 0.97 -4.03 0.44
N ALA A 59 1.45 -4.74 -0.57
CA ALA A 59 0.84 -5.98 -1.00
C ALA A 59 1.89 -7.00 -1.39
N GLU A 60 1.47 -8.26 -1.47
CA GLU A 60 2.31 -9.35 -1.95
C GLU A 60 1.50 -10.22 -2.89
N ASP A 61 2.14 -10.66 -3.98
CA ASP A 61 1.48 -11.48 -4.98
C ASP A 61 1.90 -12.93 -4.80
N ASP A 62 0.93 -13.83 -4.92
CA ASP A 62 1.21 -15.26 -4.92
C ASP A 62 1.28 -15.70 -6.38
N PRO A 63 2.47 -16.08 -6.87
CA PRO A 63 2.62 -16.44 -8.29
C PRO A 63 1.92 -17.74 -8.64
N VAL A 64 1.60 -18.58 -7.65
CA VAL A 64 0.93 -19.85 -7.91
C VAL A 64 -0.57 -19.66 -8.03
N SER A 65 -1.20 -18.99 -7.07
CA SER A 65 -2.65 -18.80 -7.07
C SER A 65 -3.10 -17.59 -7.87
N GLY A 66 -2.22 -16.62 -8.11
CA GLY A 66 -2.57 -15.38 -8.74
C GLY A 66 -3.28 -14.40 -7.82
N GLU A 67 -3.35 -14.72 -6.53
CA GLU A 67 -3.97 -13.82 -5.56
C GLU A 67 -3.00 -12.77 -5.10
N THR A 68 -3.54 -11.57 -4.79
CA THR A 68 -2.76 -10.49 -4.20
C THR A 68 -3.28 -10.27 -2.78
N THR A 69 -2.40 -10.42 -1.80
CA THR A 69 -2.74 -10.19 -0.41
C THR A 69 -2.38 -8.77 -0.03
N VAL A 70 -3.34 -8.04 0.52
CA VAL A 70 -3.10 -6.68 0.99
C VAL A 70 -2.55 -6.77 2.40
N VAL A 71 -1.30 -6.36 2.57
CA VAL A 71 -0.62 -6.44 3.86
C VAL A 71 -1.06 -5.29 4.75
N THR A 72 -1.08 -4.08 4.19
CA THR A 72 -1.54 -2.90 4.91
C THR A 72 -1.87 -1.78 3.94
N ALA A 73 -2.68 -0.84 4.40
CA ALA A 73 -3.04 0.34 3.64
C ALA A 73 -3.20 1.51 4.60
N TYR A 74 -2.72 2.68 4.20
CA TYR A 74 -2.77 3.85 5.07
C TYR A 74 -2.60 5.12 4.25
N GLU A 75 -2.96 6.25 4.86
CA GLU A 75 -2.66 7.55 4.26
C GLU A 75 -1.26 7.95 4.77
N PRO A 76 -0.30 8.18 3.87
CA PRO A 76 1.07 8.53 4.30
C PRO A 76 1.09 9.89 4.99
N GLU A 77 1.92 10.01 6.03
CA GLU A 77 2.02 11.24 6.82
C GLU A 77 3.09 12.15 6.24
N HIS A 78 2.77 13.44 6.19
CA HIS A 78 3.70 14.44 5.69
C HIS A 78 5.01 14.46 6.44
N LYS A 79 4.99 14.15 7.73
CA LYS A 79 6.22 14.22 8.52
C LYS A 79 7.15 13.06 8.25
N LEU A 80 6.67 11.98 7.63
CA LEU A 80 7.49 10.81 7.33
C LEU A 80 7.90 10.74 5.87
N TRP A 81 7.17 11.43 4.99
CA TRP A 81 7.37 11.34 3.56
C TRP A 81 7.59 12.70 2.95
N LYS A 82 8.46 12.77 1.93
CA LYS A 82 8.64 14.00 1.18
C LYS A 82 7.38 14.32 0.38
N ALA A 83 7.29 15.54 -0.11
CA ALA A 83 6.17 15.93 -0.96
C ALA A 83 6.04 14.94 -2.11
N GLY A 84 4.80 14.58 -2.44
CA GLY A 84 4.54 13.57 -3.46
C GLY A 84 4.47 12.16 -2.92
N PHE A 85 4.96 11.93 -1.69
CA PHE A 85 4.84 10.66 -0.96
C PHE A 85 5.51 9.47 -1.65
N LYS A 86 6.56 9.72 -2.42
CA LYS A 86 7.32 8.66 -3.08
C LYS A 86 8.63 8.36 -2.39
N GLU A 87 9.13 9.26 -1.57
CA GLU A 87 10.39 9.10 -0.85
C GLU A 87 10.21 9.43 0.61
N ARG A 88 10.76 8.59 1.46
CA ARG A 88 10.78 8.90 2.88
C ARG A 88 11.69 10.08 3.13
N LYS A 89 11.34 10.91 4.10
CA LYS A 89 12.26 11.96 4.54
C LYS A 89 13.51 11.31 5.09
N GLY A 90 14.63 11.93 4.81
CA GLY A 90 15.90 11.40 5.21
C GLY A 90 15.98 11.20 6.70
N VAL A 91 16.57 10.08 7.07
CA VAL A 91 16.88 9.84 8.43
C VAL A 91 18.26 10.38 8.62
N ARG A 92 18.50 11.11 9.57
CA ARG A 92 19.72 11.64 9.71
C ARG A 92 20.54 10.76 10.31
N LYS A 93 21.51 10.55 9.94
CA LYS A 93 22.34 9.61 10.47
C LYS A 93 23.48 10.19 11.09
#